data_8c758bc2e64c857eacac86d82f3d3fce
#
_entry.id   8c758bc2e64c857eacac86d82f3d3fce
#
_cell.length_a   1.000
_cell.length_b   1.000
_cell.length_c   1.000
_cell.angle_alpha   90.00
_cell.angle_beta   90.00
_cell.angle_gamma   90.00
#
_symmetry.space_group_name_H-M   'P 1'
#
loop_
_entity.id
_entity.type
_entity.pdbx_description
1 polymer ?
#
loop_
_entity_poly.entity_id
_entity_poly.type
_entity_poly.pdbx_seq_one_letter_code
_entity_poly.pdbx_strand_id
1 'polypeptide(L)'
;AWQFFTLGRSIERTDMTARMLATRSLTEASGPSWTTILRSCGAYEAYLRTYRGMPSASNAAEFLLLDRLFPRSIIHSIQRAEECMRAIDPVADRVGHSNTVLRALGRIRNDLEYRPITEILDELPSHMEQVQKVTREASEAIRGRFFPTHAEPSWIGETS
;
A
#
# COMPACT_ATOMS: atom_id res chain seq x y z
N ALA A 1 17.31 -7.04 -9.62
CA ALA A 1 16.18 -7.97 -9.53
C ALA A 1 15.51 -7.95 -8.14
N TRP A 2 16.26 -8.09 -7.04
CA TRP A 2 15.71 -8.15 -5.68
C TRP A 2 14.88 -6.91 -5.27
N GLN A 3 15.34 -5.72 -5.60
CA GLN A 3 14.62 -4.48 -5.26
C GLN A 3 13.27 -4.38 -5.97
N PHE A 4 13.18 -4.77 -7.23
CA PHE A 4 11.91 -4.81 -7.98
C PHE A 4 10.92 -5.82 -7.40
N PHE A 5 11.40 -6.99 -7.02
CA PHE A 5 10.57 -8.00 -6.36
C PHE A 5 10.02 -7.49 -5.03
N THR A 6 10.87 -6.90 -4.21
CA THR A 6 10.48 -6.35 -2.90
C THR A 6 9.53 -5.16 -3.07
N LEU A 7 9.78 -4.29 -4.05
CA LEU A 7 8.90 -3.17 -4.39
C LEU A 7 7.50 -3.66 -4.78
N GLY A 8 7.41 -4.61 -5.71
CA GLY A 8 6.14 -5.19 -6.14
C GLY A 8 5.37 -5.82 -4.98
N ARG A 9 6.03 -6.64 -4.16
CA ARG A 9 5.42 -7.22 -2.96
C ARG A 9 4.93 -6.18 -1.95
N SER A 10 5.65 -5.10 -1.80
CA SER A 10 5.27 -4.04 -0.84
C SER A 10 4.04 -3.29 -1.31
N ILE A 11 3.96 -2.97 -2.60
CA ILE A 11 2.77 -2.35 -3.21
C ILE A 11 1.56 -3.29 -3.12
N GLU A 12 1.73 -4.57 -3.45
CA GLU A 12 0.67 -5.58 -3.35
C GLU A 12 0.15 -5.72 -1.92
N ARG A 13 1.03 -5.80 -0.93
CA ARG A 13 0.64 -5.86 0.49
C ARG A 13 -0.15 -4.65 0.94
N THR A 14 0.27 -3.46 0.51
CA THR A 14 -0.46 -2.22 0.78
C THR A 14 -1.88 -2.30 0.22
N ASP A 15 -2.03 -2.69 -1.03
CA ASP A 15 -3.35 -2.82 -1.68
C ASP A 15 -4.23 -3.88 -1.01
N MET A 16 -3.68 -5.05 -0.70
CA MET A 16 -4.42 -6.12 -0.03
C MET A 16 -4.91 -5.72 1.36
N THR A 17 -4.06 -5.12 2.18
CA THR A 17 -4.46 -4.67 3.53
C THR A 17 -5.50 -3.56 3.45
N ALA A 18 -5.36 -2.62 2.51
CA ALA A 18 -6.36 -1.58 2.27
C ALA A 18 -7.72 -2.16 1.86
N ARG A 19 -7.74 -3.16 0.98
CA ARG A 19 -8.97 -3.86 0.58
C ARG A 19 -9.64 -4.56 1.75
N MET A 20 -8.89 -5.24 2.60
CA MET A 20 -9.43 -5.92 3.77
C MET A 20 -10.07 -4.92 4.75
N LEU A 21 -9.43 -3.78 5.00
CA LEU A 21 -9.97 -2.73 5.85
C LEU A 21 -11.22 -2.08 5.23
N ALA A 22 -11.22 -1.82 3.92
CA ALA A 22 -12.38 -1.26 3.22
C ALA A 22 -13.60 -2.21 3.29
N THR A 23 -13.38 -3.51 3.15
CA THR A 23 -14.44 -4.52 3.26
C THR A 23 -15.12 -4.46 4.63
N ARG A 24 -14.34 -4.33 5.71
CA ARG A 24 -14.90 -4.28 7.07
C ARG A 24 -15.72 -3.01 7.30
N SER A 25 -15.24 -1.88 6.83
CA SER A 25 -15.93 -0.59 7.03
C SER A 25 -17.25 -0.47 6.25
N LEU A 26 -17.36 -1.15 5.12
CA LEU A 26 -18.59 -1.18 4.31
C LEU A 26 -19.69 -2.11 4.86
N THR A 27 -19.34 -3.02 5.78
CA THR A 27 -20.23 -4.08 6.29
C THR A 27 -20.37 -4.04 7.82
N GLU A 28 -20.63 -2.90 8.39
CA GLU A 28 -20.64 -2.68 9.86
C GLU A 28 -21.48 -3.70 10.65
N ALA A 29 -22.62 -4.14 10.13
CA ALA A 29 -23.52 -5.06 10.81
C ALA A 29 -23.26 -6.55 10.54
N SER A 30 -22.63 -6.92 9.42
CA SER A 30 -22.54 -8.33 8.96
C SER A 30 -21.17 -8.74 8.43
N GLY A 31 -20.18 -7.89 8.50
CA GLY A 31 -18.83 -8.18 8.01
C GLY A 31 -18.04 -9.15 8.90
N PRO A 32 -16.89 -9.64 8.42
CA PRO A 32 -16.01 -10.49 9.20
C PRO A 32 -15.56 -9.76 10.48
N SER A 33 -15.40 -10.52 11.58
CA SER A 33 -14.91 -9.95 12.84
C SER A 33 -13.49 -9.38 12.66
N TRP A 34 -13.08 -8.47 13.51
CA TRP A 34 -11.71 -7.95 13.52
C TRP A 34 -10.66 -9.04 13.74
N THR A 35 -11.00 -10.06 14.52
CA THR A 35 -10.17 -11.26 14.68
C THR A 35 -9.97 -11.96 13.33
N THR A 36 -11.02 -12.12 12.54
CA THR A 36 -10.94 -12.73 11.20
C THR A 36 -10.08 -11.90 10.27
N ILE A 37 -10.24 -10.58 10.27
CA ILE A 37 -9.42 -9.67 9.44
C ILE A 37 -7.95 -9.75 9.83
N LEU A 38 -7.64 -9.68 11.12
CA LEU A 38 -6.26 -9.79 11.61
C LEU A 38 -5.65 -11.15 11.22
N ARG A 39 -6.39 -12.24 11.31
CA ARG A 39 -5.93 -13.57 10.86
C ARG A 39 -5.70 -13.61 9.36
N SER A 40 -6.61 -13.06 8.58
CA SER A 40 -6.47 -13.01 7.10
C SER A 40 -5.24 -12.19 6.66
N CYS A 41 -4.89 -11.15 7.40
CA CYS A 41 -3.66 -10.40 7.19
C CYS A 41 -2.41 -11.06 7.78
N GLY A 42 -2.55 -12.22 8.47
CA GLY A 42 -1.45 -12.85 9.22
C GLY A 42 -0.95 -11.98 10.37
N ALA A 43 -1.82 -11.15 10.95
CA ALA A 43 -1.48 -10.11 11.92
C ALA A 43 -1.89 -10.45 13.36
N TYR A 44 -2.70 -11.48 13.56
CA TYR A 44 -3.35 -11.75 14.84
C TYR A 44 -2.35 -11.94 15.99
N GLU A 45 -1.33 -12.76 15.81
CA GLU A 45 -0.31 -13.01 16.82
C GLU A 45 0.52 -11.76 17.15
N ALA A 46 0.89 -11.00 16.12
CA ALA A 46 1.62 -9.74 16.31
C ALA A 46 0.76 -8.69 17.02
N TYR A 47 -0.53 -8.63 16.68
CA TYR A 47 -1.50 -7.78 17.36
C TYR A 47 -1.60 -8.11 18.87
N LEU A 48 -1.77 -9.39 19.21
CA LEU A 48 -1.87 -9.82 20.61
C LEU A 48 -0.63 -9.47 21.43
N ARG A 49 0.55 -9.51 20.82
CA ARG A 49 1.80 -9.09 21.49
C ARG A 49 1.85 -7.59 21.78
N THR A 50 1.19 -6.80 20.95
CA THR A 50 1.19 -5.33 21.07
C THR A 50 0.06 -4.84 22.00
N TYR A 51 -1.16 -5.33 21.84
CA TYR A 51 -2.37 -4.79 22.48
C TYR A 51 -2.92 -5.63 23.63
N ARG A 52 -2.46 -6.85 23.83
CA ARG A 52 -2.83 -7.73 24.96
C ARG A 52 -4.33 -7.73 25.29
N GLY A 53 -5.17 -8.26 24.40
CA GLY A 53 -6.60 -8.38 24.67
C GLY A 53 -7.42 -8.67 23.42
N MET A 54 -8.74 -8.67 23.59
CA MET A 54 -9.67 -8.86 22.48
C MET A 54 -9.53 -7.72 21.46
N PRO A 55 -9.49 -8.03 20.14
CA PRO A 55 -9.40 -6.99 19.13
C PRO A 55 -10.61 -6.06 19.14
N SER A 56 -10.35 -4.77 19.32
CA SER A 56 -11.31 -3.70 19.07
C SER A 56 -11.15 -3.20 17.63
N ALA A 57 -12.22 -2.60 17.09
CA ALA A 57 -12.19 -2.01 15.76
C ALA A 57 -11.06 -0.97 15.60
N SER A 58 -10.99 -0.05 16.57
CA SER A 58 -10.00 1.02 16.58
C SER A 58 -8.57 0.49 16.64
N ASN A 59 -8.26 -0.37 17.61
CA ASN A 59 -6.91 -0.90 17.79
C ASN A 59 -6.47 -1.81 16.62
N ALA A 60 -7.38 -2.63 16.08
CA ALA A 60 -7.08 -3.49 14.96
C ALA A 60 -6.82 -2.68 13.68
N ALA A 61 -7.64 -1.68 13.40
CA ALA A 61 -7.45 -0.80 12.26
C ALA A 61 -6.15 0.01 12.41
N GLU A 62 -5.89 0.60 13.57
CA GLU A 62 -4.65 1.34 13.85
C GLU A 62 -3.42 0.45 13.64
N PHE A 63 -3.43 -0.78 14.13
CA PHE A 63 -2.34 -1.74 13.95
C PHE A 63 -2.09 -2.03 12.46
N LEU A 64 -3.12 -2.35 11.71
CA LEU A 64 -3.00 -2.65 10.28
C LEU A 64 -2.65 -1.44 9.42
N LEU A 65 -3.01 -0.24 9.87
CA LEU A 65 -2.67 0.99 9.18
C LEU A 65 -1.24 1.46 9.51
N LEU A 66 -0.89 1.55 10.78
CA LEU A 66 0.19 2.40 11.27
C LEU A 66 1.30 1.68 12.04
N ASP A 67 1.22 0.39 12.29
CA ASP A 67 2.30 -0.31 12.99
C ASP A 67 3.56 -0.39 12.11
N ARG A 68 4.63 0.28 12.55
CA ARG A 68 5.88 0.39 11.77
C ARG A 68 6.71 -0.88 11.76
N LEU A 69 6.47 -1.79 12.67
CA LEU A 69 7.25 -3.03 12.81
C LEU A 69 6.57 -4.22 12.14
N PHE A 70 5.25 -4.15 11.94
CA PHE A 70 4.51 -5.22 11.31
C PHE A 70 4.62 -5.15 9.77
N PRO A 71 5.23 -6.17 9.11
CA PRO A 71 5.58 -6.08 7.68
C PRO A 71 4.42 -5.97 6.70
N ARG A 72 3.18 -6.20 7.16
CA ARG A 72 1.96 -6.11 6.33
C ARG A 72 1.07 -4.92 6.71
N SER A 73 1.51 -4.08 7.65
CA SER A 73 0.83 -2.81 7.85
C SER A 73 1.00 -1.93 6.61
N ILE A 74 0.03 -1.05 6.39
CA ILE A 74 0.07 -0.15 5.24
C ILE A 74 1.31 0.75 5.32
N ILE A 75 1.56 1.35 6.48
CA ILE A 75 2.69 2.27 6.65
C ILE A 75 4.05 1.59 6.42
N HIS A 76 4.26 0.40 6.99
CA HIS A 76 5.49 -0.36 6.79
C HIS A 76 5.69 -0.73 5.31
N SER A 77 4.64 -1.18 4.66
CA SER A 77 4.70 -1.60 3.25
C SER A 77 5.00 -0.41 2.33
N ILE A 78 4.41 0.77 2.58
CA ILE A 78 4.70 1.98 1.82
C ILE A 78 6.15 2.43 2.05
N GLN A 79 6.62 2.47 3.29
CA GLN A 79 8.01 2.83 3.60
C GLN A 79 9.00 1.90 2.89
N ARG A 80 8.72 0.60 2.89
CA ARG A 80 9.55 -0.39 2.19
C ARG A 80 9.55 -0.18 0.68
N ALA A 81 8.40 0.16 0.11
CA ALA A 81 8.30 0.50 -1.32
C ALA A 81 9.12 1.75 -1.68
N GLU A 82 9.06 2.79 -0.85
CA GLU A 82 9.87 4.00 -1.03
C GLU A 82 11.37 3.70 -0.97
N GLU A 83 11.82 2.89 0.00
CA GLU A 83 13.23 2.48 0.13
C GLU A 83 13.70 1.74 -1.12
N CYS A 84 12.91 0.77 -1.60
CA CYS A 84 13.23 0.04 -2.82
C CYS A 84 13.29 0.96 -4.04
N MET A 85 12.36 1.91 -4.14
CA MET A 85 12.31 2.85 -5.26
C MET A 85 13.54 3.77 -5.27
N ARG A 86 13.98 4.26 -4.10
CA ARG A 86 15.22 5.04 -3.96
C ARG A 86 16.47 4.23 -4.35
N ALA A 87 16.47 2.94 -4.05
CA ALA A 87 17.58 2.06 -4.43
C ALA A 87 17.61 1.72 -5.93
N ILE A 88 16.43 1.63 -6.57
CA ILE A 88 16.31 1.37 -8.01
C ILE A 88 16.66 2.61 -8.83
N ASP A 89 16.20 3.76 -8.39
CA ASP A 89 16.34 5.05 -9.08
C ASP A 89 16.95 6.10 -8.14
N PRO A 90 18.25 6.02 -7.89
CA PRO A 90 18.95 6.91 -6.96
C PRO A 90 19.18 8.29 -7.59
N VAL A 91 18.11 9.06 -7.80
CA VAL A 91 18.21 10.42 -8.29
C VAL A 91 18.47 11.36 -7.13
N ALA A 92 19.57 12.10 -7.21
CA ALA A 92 19.89 13.16 -6.27
C ALA A 92 19.14 14.44 -6.67
N ASP A 93 17.88 14.53 -6.31
CA ASP A 93 17.08 15.75 -6.51
C ASP A 93 17.54 16.85 -5.55
N ARG A 94 17.95 17.96 -6.09
CA ARG A 94 18.30 19.14 -5.27
C ARG A 94 17.08 19.81 -4.67
N VAL A 95 15.96 19.76 -5.37
CA VAL A 95 14.70 20.39 -4.96
C VAL A 95 13.53 19.44 -5.21
N GLY A 96 12.97 18.90 -4.12
CA GLY A 96 11.87 17.97 -4.17
C GLY A 96 12.21 16.63 -4.85
N HIS A 97 11.23 15.77 -5.01
CA HIS A 97 11.39 14.50 -5.72
C HIS A 97 10.84 14.62 -7.15
N SER A 98 11.67 14.32 -8.16
CA SER A 98 11.23 14.20 -9.55
C SER A 98 10.50 12.88 -9.82
N ASN A 99 10.79 11.84 -9.04
CA ASN A 99 10.21 10.52 -9.20
C ASN A 99 8.73 10.52 -8.78
N THR A 100 7.85 10.25 -9.75
CA THR A 100 6.38 10.27 -9.56
C THR A 100 5.91 9.19 -8.57
N VAL A 101 6.56 8.02 -8.54
CA VAL A 101 6.24 6.94 -7.60
C VAL A 101 6.55 7.36 -6.17
N LEU A 102 7.73 7.93 -5.92
CA LEU A 102 8.11 8.44 -4.60
C LEU A 102 7.19 9.56 -4.13
N ARG A 103 6.79 10.46 -5.04
CA ARG A 103 5.84 11.53 -4.71
C ARG A 103 4.48 10.99 -4.30
N ALA A 104 3.95 10.00 -5.03
CA ALA A 104 2.66 9.40 -4.75
C ALA A 104 2.68 8.63 -3.40
N LEU A 105 3.67 7.75 -3.21
CA LEU A 105 3.82 6.96 -1.98
C LEU A 105 4.09 7.86 -0.76
N GLY A 106 4.96 8.86 -0.90
CA GLY A 106 5.29 9.78 0.18
C GLY A 106 4.10 10.63 0.63
N ARG A 107 3.26 11.07 -0.29
CA ARG A 107 2.03 11.82 0.05
C ARG A 107 1.06 10.99 0.87
N ILE A 108 0.74 9.78 0.42
CA ILE A 108 -0.19 8.92 1.15
C ILE A 108 0.38 8.46 2.49
N ARG A 109 1.69 8.19 2.56
CA ARG A 109 2.37 7.88 3.82
C ARG A 109 2.24 9.05 4.81
N ASN A 110 2.56 10.25 4.39
CA ASN A 110 2.46 11.44 5.24
C ASN A 110 1.03 11.72 5.68
N ASP A 111 0.06 11.57 4.81
CA ASP A 111 -1.35 11.73 5.17
C ASP A 111 -1.76 10.75 6.27
N LEU A 112 -1.39 9.48 6.15
CA LEU A 112 -1.70 8.47 7.16
C LEU A 112 -0.93 8.68 8.47
N GLU A 113 0.33 9.10 8.43
CA GLU A 113 1.16 9.27 9.63
C GLU A 113 0.78 10.51 10.46
N TYR A 114 0.38 11.58 9.80
CA TYR A 114 0.16 12.87 10.47
C TYR A 114 -1.33 13.20 10.68
N ARG A 115 -2.23 12.43 10.10
CA ARG A 115 -3.66 12.57 10.37
C ARG A 115 -4.04 11.85 11.67
N PRO A 116 -4.86 12.45 12.55
CA PRO A 116 -5.38 11.76 13.72
C PRO A 116 -6.09 10.45 13.34
N ILE A 117 -5.83 9.38 14.08
CA ILE A 117 -6.42 8.06 13.78
C ILE A 117 -7.95 8.09 13.81
N THR A 118 -8.54 8.90 14.65
CA THR A 118 -10.00 9.08 14.71
C THR A 118 -10.58 9.58 13.39
N GLU A 119 -9.92 10.56 12.74
CA GLU A 119 -10.34 11.06 11.44
C GLU A 119 -10.23 9.99 10.36
N ILE A 120 -9.16 9.18 10.39
CA ILE A 120 -8.99 8.07 9.43
C ILE A 120 -10.10 7.04 9.62
N LEU A 121 -10.44 6.69 10.86
CA LEU A 121 -11.47 5.70 11.17
C LEU A 121 -12.87 6.18 10.81
N ASP A 122 -13.16 7.45 10.99
CA ASP A 122 -14.45 8.05 10.63
C ASP A 122 -14.72 7.99 9.12
N GLU A 123 -13.66 8.08 8.30
CA GLU A 123 -13.71 8.04 6.85
C GLU A 123 -12.87 6.89 6.26
N LEU A 124 -12.81 5.77 6.96
CA LEU A 124 -11.95 4.64 6.58
C LEU A 124 -12.13 4.16 5.14
N PRO A 125 -13.36 3.99 4.59
CA PRO A 125 -13.53 3.59 3.20
C PRO A 125 -12.87 4.55 2.21
N SER A 126 -13.04 5.84 2.42
CA SER A 126 -12.46 6.89 1.57
C SER A 126 -10.92 6.89 1.61
N HIS A 127 -10.34 6.75 2.80
CA HIS A 127 -8.90 6.63 2.95
C HIS A 127 -8.34 5.36 2.30
N MET A 128 -9.04 4.25 2.43
CA MET A 128 -8.61 2.98 1.81
C MET A 128 -8.72 3.02 0.29
N GLU A 129 -9.74 3.66 -0.25
CA GLU A 129 -9.88 3.90 -1.69
C GLU A 129 -8.72 4.74 -2.22
N GLN A 130 -8.33 5.78 -1.49
CA GLN A 130 -7.18 6.61 -1.85
C GLN A 130 -5.87 5.82 -1.82
N VAL A 131 -5.65 4.97 -0.84
CA VAL A 131 -4.50 4.06 -0.78
C VAL A 131 -4.46 3.15 -2.00
N GLN A 132 -5.59 2.52 -2.35
CA GLN A 132 -5.70 1.64 -3.52
C GLN A 132 -5.44 2.38 -4.84
N LYS A 133 -5.93 3.61 -4.96
CA LYS A 133 -5.66 4.46 -6.13
C LYS A 133 -4.17 4.72 -6.28
N VAL A 134 -3.51 5.12 -5.20
CA VAL A 134 -2.06 5.39 -5.21
C VAL A 134 -1.25 4.15 -5.55
N THR A 135 -1.62 2.97 -5.04
CA THR A 135 -0.92 1.71 -5.37
C THR A 135 -1.05 1.35 -6.86
N ARG A 136 -2.22 1.59 -7.46
CA ARG A 136 -2.41 1.40 -8.91
C ARG A 136 -1.56 2.38 -9.72
N GLU A 137 -1.61 3.66 -9.41
CA GLU A 137 -0.82 4.70 -10.08
C GLU A 137 0.68 4.42 -9.97
N ALA A 138 1.16 4.02 -8.80
CA ALA A 138 2.55 3.62 -8.60
C ALA A 138 2.93 2.41 -9.46
N SER A 139 2.08 1.39 -9.51
CA SER A 139 2.32 0.18 -10.34
C SER A 139 2.37 0.52 -11.83
N GLU A 140 1.48 1.36 -12.32
CA GLU A 140 1.46 1.82 -13.72
C GLU A 140 2.70 2.65 -14.06
N ALA A 141 3.11 3.55 -13.18
CA ALA A 141 4.31 4.37 -13.38
C ALA A 141 5.59 3.52 -13.40
N ILE A 142 5.70 2.51 -12.52
CA ILE A 142 6.82 1.56 -12.51
C ILE A 142 6.83 0.76 -13.81
N ARG A 143 5.68 0.24 -14.22
CA ARG A 143 5.58 -0.53 -15.49
C ARG A 143 5.99 0.30 -16.68
N GLY A 144 5.46 1.52 -16.80
CA GLY A 144 5.77 2.40 -17.94
C GLY A 144 7.24 2.81 -18.00
N ARG A 145 7.90 2.97 -16.86
CA ARG A 145 9.29 3.41 -16.79
C ARG A 145 10.30 2.28 -16.98
N PHE A 146 10.08 1.14 -16.35
CA PHE A 146 11.08 0.06 -16.28
C PHE A 146 10.73 -1.17 -17.13
N PHE A 147 9.48 -1.32 -17.52
CA PHE A 147 8.99 -2.46 -18.30
C PHE A 147 8.10 -1.98 -19.47
N PRO A 148 8.61 -1.07 -20.33
CA PRO A 148 7.83 -0.60 -21.46
C PRO A 148 7.47 -1.79 -22.36
N THR A 149 6.19 -1.94 -22.67
CA THR A 149 5.75 -2.91 -23.69
C THR A 149 6.20 -2.36 -25.03
N HIS A 150 7.15 -3.01 -25.71
CA HIS A 150 7.44 -2.71 -27.09
C HIS A 150 6.17 -3.00 -27.89
N ALA A 151 5.67 -2.01 -28.62
CA ALA A 151 4.65 -2.26 -29.62
C ALA A 151 5.19 -3.35 -30.56
N GLU A 152 4.42 -4.42 -30.77
CA GLU A 152 4.78 -5.43 -31.76
C GLU A 152 5.04 -4.72 -33.08
N PRO A 153 6.13 -5.03 -33.78
CA PRO A 153 6.35 -4.46 -35.13
C PRO A 153 5.15 -4.86 -35.98
N SER A 154 4.40 -3.88 -36.44
CA SER A 154 3.32 -4.12 -37.39
C SER A 154 4.02 -4.65 -38.68
N TRP A 155 3.82 -5.92 -39.01
CA TRP A 155 4.18 -6.46 -40.27
C TRP A 155 3.34 -5.74 -41.32
N ILE A 156 3.97 -4.77 -41.99
CA ILE A 156 3.42 -4.24 -43.26
C ILE A 156 3.67 -5.35 -44.25
N GLY A 157 2.65 -6.16 -44.52
CA GLY A 157 2.66 -7.10 -45.62
C GLY A 157 2.83 -6.34 -46.91
N GLU A 158 3.99 -6.48 -47.56
CA GLU A 158 4.17 -6.09 -48.96
C GLU A 158 3.25 -6.97 -49.77
N THR A 159 2.17 -6.39 -50.28
CA THR A 159 1.38 -6.97 -51.37
C THR A 159 2.12 -6.68 -52.67
N SER A 160 2.73 -7.70 -53.25
CA SER A 160 3.15 -7.72 -54.66
C SER A 160 1.94 -7.81 -55.57
#